data_acf737d70f086ab20a6d63814d93cd3c
#
_entry.id   acf737d70f086ab20a6d63814d93cd3c
#
_cell.length_a   1.000
_cell.length_b   1.000
_cell.length_c   1.000
_cell.angle_alpha   90.00
_cell.angle_beta   90.00
_cell.angle_gamma   90.00
#
_symmetry.space_group_name_H-M   'P 1'
#
loop_
_entity.id
_entity.type
_entity.pdbx_description
1 polymer ?
#
loop_
_entity_poly.entity_id
_entity_poly.type
_entity_poly.pdbx_seq_one_letter_code
_entity_poly.pdbx_strand_id
1 'polypeptide(L)'
;AGSLVAWSLGITDIDPLDYDLLFERFLNPERVSMPDFDIDFCQTRRDEVIEYVNNKYGSECVAHIITFGTLASRAAVRDIGRVLEVPYGDVDSFAKLIPFNPSNPLSLSESINSDKALQEIINKDERISNVVDVSLKIEGTHRHASTHAAGVVIGHEKISKVVPMYKDQSTDTNATQFSMKYVEKSGLIKFDFLG
;
A
#
# COMPACT_ATOMS: atom_id res chain seq x y z
N ALA A 1 -8.44 -5.01 21.24
CA ALA A 1 -8.43 -4.97 22.71
C ALA A 1 -9.75 -5.45 23.34
N GLY A 2 -10.93 -5.25 22.71
CA GLY A 2 -12.23 -5.59 23.32
C GLY A 2 -12.60 -7.08 23.36
N SER A 3 -11.74 -7.99 22.89
CA SER A 3 -12.05 -9.43 22.88
C SER A 3 -11.61 -10.11 24.17
N LEU A 4 -12.57 -10.57 24.97
CA LEU A 4 -12.31 -11.36 26.17
C LEU A 4 -11.62 -12.69 25.85
N VAL A 5 -11.92 -13.30 24.70
CA VAL A 5 -11.27 -14.53 24.25
C VAL A 5 -9.79 -14.28 23.93
N ALA A 6 -9.46 -13.20 23.22
CA ALA A 6 -8.08 -12.84 22.92
C ALA A 6 -7.26 -12.55 24.19
N TRP A 7 -7.86 -11.87 25.17
CA TRP A 7 -7.24 -11.64 26.46
C TRP A 7 -7.03 -12.95 27.24
N SER A 8 -8.04 -13.81 27.31
CA SER A 8 -7.96 -15.12 27.99
C SER A 8 -6.91 -16.06 27.40
N LEU A 9 -6.62 -15.91 26.09
CA LEU A 9 -5.58 -16.66 25.38
C LEU A 9 -4.19 -16.00 25.45
N GLY A 10 -4.05 -14.87 26.13
CA GLY A 10 -2.80 -14.12 26.23
C GLY A 10 -2.35 -13.48 24.91
N ILE A 11 -3.28 -13.24 23.98
CA ILE A 11 -3.02 -12.55 22.70
C ILE A 11 -2.97 -11.03 22.90
N THR A 12 -3.76 -10.52 23.87
CA THR A 12 -3.76 -9.12 24.26
C THR A 12 -3.54 -9.00 25.76
N ASP A 13 -2.86 -7.93 26.22
CA ASP A 13 -2.51 -7.69 27.61
C ASP A 13 -3.57 -6.87 28.37
N ILE A 14 -4.56 -6.33 27.68
CA ILE A 14 -5.58 -5.46 28.26
C ILE A 14 -6.83 -6.30 28.58
N ASP A 15 -7.25 -6.31 29.87
CA ASP A 15 -8.53 -6.88 30.28
C ASP A 15 -9.68 -5.99 29.76
N PRO A 16 -10.50 -6.48 28.83
CA PRO A 16 -11.58 -5.68 28.28
C PRO A 16 -12.68 -5.35 29.30
N LEU A 17 -12.81 -6.11 30.40
CA LEU A 17 -13.80 -5.87 31.44
C LEU A 17 -13.38 -4.73 32.36
N ASP A 18 -12.09 -4.64 32.68
CA ASP A 18 -11.55 -3.57 33.55
C ASP A 18 -11.66 -2.18 32.92
N TYR A 19 -11.66 -2.13 31.58
CA TYR A 19 -11.71 -0.88 30.80
C TYR A 19 -13.05 -0.66 30.08
N ASP A 20 -14.06 -1.47 30.36
CA ASP A 20 -15.41 -1.39 29.76
C ASP A 20 -15.36 -1.29 28.23
N LEU A 21 -14.53 -2.12 27.60
CA LEU A 21 -14.34 -2.12 26.15
C LEU A 21 -15.47 -2.88 25.43
N LEU A 22 -16.10 -2.23 24.49
CA LEU A 22 -17.22 -2.78 23.72
C LEU A 22 -16.75 -3.91 22.80
N PHE A 23 -17.24 -5.13 23.03
CA PHE A 23 -16.99 -6.29 22.16
C PHE A 23 -17.80 -6.23 20.86
N GLU A 24 -18.96 -5.61 20.89
CA GLU A 24 -19.88 -5.48 19.74
C GLU A 24 -19.27 -4.78 18.54
N ARG A 25 -18.21 -3.97 18.73
CA ARG A 25 -17.47 -3.35 17.62
C ARG A 25 -16.82 -4.37 16.68
N PHE A 26 -16.61 -5.60 17.14
CA PHE A 26 -16.03 -6.69 16.35
C PHE A 26 -17.08 -7.60 15.70
N LEU A 27 -18.32 -7.52 16.17
CA LEU A 27 -19.46 -8.31 15.70
C LEU A 27 -20.44 -7.40 14.97
N ASN A 28 -20.10 -6.95 13.78
CA ASN A 28 -21.08 -6.31 12.91
C ASN A 28 -21.70 -7.37 11.99
N PRO A 29 -23.00 -7.73 12.15
CA PRO A 29 -23.69 -8.71 11.30
C PRO A 29 -23.74 -8.31 9.84
N GLU A 30 -23.60 -7.00 9.55
CA GLU A 30 -23.60 -6.47 8.18
C GLU A 30 -22.22 -6.54 7.53
N ARG A 31 -21.18 -6.87 8.29
CA ARG A 31 -19.82 -6.99 7.76
C ARG A 31 -19.64 -8.33 7.05
N VAL A 32 -19.70 -8.31 5.73
CA VAL A 32 -19.48 -9.46 4.84
C VAL A 32 -18.00 -9.51 4.37
N SER A 33 -17.04 -9.11 5.19
CA SER A 33 -15.61 -9.18 4.86
C SER A 33 -14.90 -10.25 5.68
N MET A 34 -13.84 -10.84 5.11
CA MET A 34 -12.94 -11.71 5.84
C MET A 34 -12.32 -11.00 7.03
N PRO A 35 -11.97 -11.71 8.12
CA PRO A 35 -11.29 -11.10 9.25
C PRO A 35 -9.94 -10.51 8.81
N ASP A 36 -9.60 -9.35 9.37
CA ASP A 36 -8.34 -8.66 9.19
C ASP A 36 -7.49 -8.87 10.45
N PHE A 37 -6.29 -9.41 10.29
CA PHE A 37 -5.40 -9.74 11.40
C PHE A 37 -4.21 -8.79 11.37
N ASP A 38 -4.31 -7.73 12.17
CA ASP A 38 -3.20 -6.81 12.41
C ASP A 38 -2.46 -7.26 13.68
N ILE A 39 -1.21 -7.65 13.55
CA ILE A 39 -0.39 -8.15 14.65
C ILE A 39 0.88 -7.34 14.74
N ASP A 40 1.08 -6.66 15.87
CA ASP A 40 2.28 -5.88 16.14
C ASP A 40 3.42 -6.76 16.62
N PHE A 41 4.57 -6.63 15.97
CA PHE A 41 5.82 -7.29 16.34
C PHE A 41 6.92 -6.27 16.60
N CYS A 42 8.03 -6.71 17.18
CA CYS A 42 9.23 -5.90 17.29
C CYS A 42 9.75 -5.54 15.88
N GLN A 43 9.86 -4.25 15.58
CA GLN A 43 10.27 -3.76 14.27
C GLN A 43 11.59 -4.38 13.76
N THR A 44 12.58 -4.51 14.64
CA THR A 44 13.91 -5.04 14.28
C THR A 44 13.94 -6.56 14.11
N ARG A 45 12.94 -7.29 14.64
CA ARG A 45 12.87 -8.76 14.61
C ARG A 45 11.69 -9.31 13.80
N ARG A 46 10.94 -8.46 13.12
CA ARG A 46 9.77 -8.88 12.33
C ARG A 46 10.13 -9.91 11.26
N ASP A 47 11.28 -9.76 10.63
CA ASP A 47 11.73 -10.68 9.59
C ASP A 47 11.99 -12.10 10.14
N GLU A 48 12.40 -12.24 11.41
CA GLU A 48 12.51 -13.55 12.07
C GLU A 48 11.13 -14.22 12.23
N VAL A 49 10.06 -13.44 12.44
CA VAL A 49 8.68 -13.97 12.49
C VAL A 49 8.24 -14.47 11.13
N ILE A 50 8.55 -13.74 10.06
CA ILE A 50 8.24 -14.15 8.68
C ILE A 50 9.00 -15.44 8.35
N GLU A 51 10.27 -15.54 8.71
CA GLU A 51 11.07 -16.75 8.54
C GLU A 51 10.48 -17.94 9.34
N TYR A 52 10.10 -17.72 10.59
CA TYR A 52 9.43 -18.73 11.42
C TYR A 52 8.15 -19.25 10.77
N VAL A 53 7.32 -18.35 10.22
CA VAL A 53 6.07 -18.71 9.54
C VAL A 53 6.35 -19.51 8.27
N ASN A 54 7.34 -19.11 7.49
CA ASN A 54 7.78 -19.85 6.30
C ASN A 54 8.28 -21.27 6.66
N ASN A 55 9.03 -21.41 7.73
CA ASN A 55 9.53 -22.71 8.20
C ASN A 55 8.42 -23.60 8.76
N LYS A 56 7.45 -23.00 9.46
CA LYS A 56 6.34 -23.73 10.09
C LYS A 56 5.29 -24.23 9.10
N TYR A 57 4.92 -23.41 8.13
CA TYR A 57 3.83 -23.72 7.19
C TYR A 57 4.33 -24.16 5.79
N GLY A 58 5.61 -23.97 5.52
CA GLY A 58 6.24 -24.24 4.23
C GLY A 58 6.26 -23.03 3.31
N SER A 59 7.40 -22.76 2.70
CA SER A 59 7.63 -21.59 1.84
C SER A 59 6.71 -21.52 0.60
N GLU A 60 6.10 -22.65 0.21
CA GLU A 60 5.11 -22.67 -0.88
C GLU A 60 3.68 -22.30 -0.42
N CYS A 61 3.45 -22.30 0.91
CA CYS A 61 2.16 -21.99 1.53
C CYS A 61 2.15 -20.57 2.16
N VAL A 62 3.26 -19.84 2.08
CA VAL A 62 3.39 -18.48 2.60
C VAL A 62 3.86 -17.55 1.48
N ALA A 63 3.25 -16.38 1.37
CA ALA A 63 3.67 -15.38 0.40
C ALA A 63 3.36 -13.97 0.90
N HIS A 64 4.16 -13.01 0.46
CA HIS A 64 3.80 -11.61 0.59
C HIS A 64 2.66 -11.22 -0.36
N ILE A 65 2.00 -10.11 -0.08
CA ILE A 65 1.01 -9.54 -0.99
C ILE A 65 1.70 -8.53 -1.89
N ILE A 66 1.40 -8.55 -3.19
CA ILE A 66 1.90 -7.54 -4.13
C ILE A 66 1.24 -6.19 -3.86
N THR A 67 2.02 -5.13 -4.05
CA THR A 67 1.51 -3.76 -4.14
C THR A 67 1.92 -3.13 -5.45
N PHE A 68 1.06 -2.27 -5.97
CA PHE A 68 1.32 -1.53 -7.20
C PHE A 68 1.50 -0.05 -6.86
N GLY A 69 2.72 0.45 -7.04
CA GLY A 69 2.97 1.87 -6.96
C GLY A 69 2.33 2.59 -8.13
N THR A 70 1.54 3.63 -7.87
CA THR A 70 0.97 4.50 -8.90
C THR A 70 1.79 5.77 -9.05
N LEU A 71 1.72 6.35 -10.24
CA LEU A 71 2.38 7.59 -10.57
C LEU A 71 1.57 8.76 -10.00
N ALA A 72 1.97 9.26 -8.83
CA ALA A 72 1.34 10.41 -8.19
C ALA A 72 1.76 11.72 -8.88
N SER A 73 0.97 12.79 -8.73
CA SER A 73 1.09 14.11 -9.38
C SER A 73 2.53 14.63 -9.45
N ARG A 74 3.21 14.75 -8.29
CA ARG A 74 4.61 15.24 -8.24
C ARG A 74 5.60 14.34 -8.96
N ALA A 75 5.39 13.04 -8.91
CA ALA A 75 6.25 12.05 -9.57
C ALA A 75 6.03 12.07 -11.08
N ALA A 76 4.77 12.17 -11.53
CA ALA A 76 4.42 12.29 -12.94
C ALA A 76 5.12 13.51 -13.56
N VAL A 77 5.00 14.67 -12.95
CA VAL A 77 5.63 15.91 -13.44
C VAL A 77 7.16 15.76 -13.53
N ARG A 78 7.83 15.20 -12.52
CA ARG A 78 9.30 15.02 -12.56
C ARG A 78 9.74 14.00 -13.61
N ASP A 79 9.03 12.89 -13.72
CA ASP A 79 9.38 11.85 -14.69
C ASP A 79 9.17 12.35 -16.13
N ILE A 80 8.06 13.03 -16.41
CA ILE A 80 7.81 13.62 -17.73
C ILE A 80 8.75 14.76 -18.03
N GLY A 81 9.04 15.63 -17.07
CA GLY A 81 10.04 16.69 -17.22
C GLY A 81 11.40 16.14 -17.66
N ARG A 82 11.83 15.02 -17.05
CA ARG A 82 13.07 14.34 -17.42
C ARG A 82 13.00 13.74 -18.83
N VAL A 83 11.88 13.13 -19.22
CA VAL A 83 11.70 12.54 -20.56
C VAL A 83 11.66 13.61 -21.66
N LEU A 84 11.05 14.76 -21.36
CA LEU A 84 10.99 15.90 -22.30
C LEU A 84 12.23 16.81 -22.21
N GLU A 85 13.27 16.39 -21.47
CA GLU A 85 14.55 17.09 -21.33
C GLU A 85 14.42 18.54 -20.79
N VAL A 86 13.35 18.81 -20.03
CA VAL A 86 13.19 20.11 -19.36
C VAL A 86 14.15 20.18 -18.19
N PRO A 87 14.85 21.32 -17.95
CA PRO A 87 15.80 21.46 -16.86
C PRO A 87 15.18 21.05 -15.50
N TYR A 88 15.89 20.19 -14.77
CA TYR A 88 15.40 19.64 -13.50
C TYR A 88 14.96 20.71 -12.49
N GLY A 89 15.71 21.83 -12.43
CA GLY A 89 15.39 22.93 -11.51
C GLY A 89 14.02 23.56 -11.75
N ASP A 90 13.65 23.73 -13.04
CA ASP A 90 12.37 24.32 -13.44
C ASP A 90 11.24 23.35 -13.08
N VAL A 91 11.40 22.08 -13.45
CA VAL A 91 10.42 21.01 -13.17
C VAL A 91 10.24 20.77 -11.67
N ASP A 92 11.34 20.72 -10.90
CA ASP A 92 11.26 20.46 -9.45
C ASP A 92 10.64 21.64 -8.69
N SER A 93 10.92 22.86 -9.15
CA SER A 93 10.29 24.07 -8.60
C SER A 93 8.78 24.06 -8.80
N PHE A 94 8.30 23.70 -10.00
CA PHE A 94 6.89 23.52 -10.29
C PHE A 94 6.29 22.38 -9.48
N ALA A 95 6.94 21.22 -9.45
CA ALA A 95 6.44 20.04 -8.71
C ALA A 95 6.31 20.28 -7.21
N LYS A 96 7.16 21.13 -6.60
CA LYS A 96 7.07 21.49 -5.17
C LYS A 96 5.85 22.33 -4.82
N LEU A 97 5.30 23.07 -5.77
CA LEU A 97 4.07 23.86 -5.56
C LEU A 97 2.81 22.95 -5.49
N ILE A 98 2.84 21.75 -6.11
CA ILE A 98 1.73 20.82 -6.03
C ILE A 98 1.55 20.41 -4.57
N PRO A 99 0.35 20.53 -3.97
CA PRO A 99 0.09 20.12 -2.59
C PRO A 99 0.40 18.64 -2.36
N PHE A 100 0.96 18.31 -1.20
CA PHE A 100 1.23 16.94 -0.81
C PHE A 100 0.53 16.63 0.52
N ASN A 101 -0.55 15.85 0.44
CA ASN A 101 -1.25 15.34 1.61
C ASN A 101 -1.42 13.82 1.46
N PRO A 102 -0.65 13.00 2.21
CA PRO A 102 -0.74 11.54 2.11
C PRO A 102 -2.12 10.98 2.47
N SER A 103 -2.84 11.63 3.39
CA SER A 103 -4.16 11.17 3.85
C SER A 103 -5.29 11.53 2.90
N ASN A 104 -5.11 12.56 2.08
CA ASN A 104 -6.09 12.99 1.06
C ASN A 104 -5.34 13.58 -0.13
N PRO A 105 -4.75 12.73 -0.99
CA PRO A 105 -3.96 13.18 -2.12
C PRO A 105 -4.87 13.85 -3.16
N LEU A 106 -4.54 15.08 -3.54
CA LEU A 106 -5.16 15.77 -4.65
C LEU A 106 -4.55 15.30 -5.97
N SER A 107 -5.38 15.13 -6.99
CA SER A 107 -4.92 14.93 -8.35
C SER A 107 -4.19 16.18 -8.88
N LEU A 108 -3.41 16.01 -9.95
CA LEU A 108 -2.74 17.12 -10.63
C LEU A 108 -3.76 18.14 -11.15
N SER A 109 -4.86 17.65 -11.71
CA SER A 109 -5.95 18.50 -12.20
C SER A 109 -6.60 19.34 -11.09
N GLU A 110 -6.92 18.71 -9.94
CA GLU A 110 -7.48 19.43 -8.79
C GLU A 110 -6.49 20.45 -8.22
N SER A 111 -5.22 20.08 -8.15
CA SER A 111 -4.15 20.98 -7.68
C SER A 111 -4.01 22.20 -8.56
N ILE A 112 -4.01 22.04 -9.89
CA ILE A 112 -3.94 23.15 -10.84
C ILE A 112 -5.19 24.05 -10.74
N ASN A 113 -6.38 23.45 -10.63
CA ASN A 113 -7.62 24.22 -10.54
C ASN A 113 -7.72 25.04 -9.25
N SER A 114 -7.10 24.59 -8.16
CA SER A 114 -7.15 25.25 -6.86
C SER A 114 -6.05 26.29 -6.64
N ASP A 115 -4.96 26.27 -7.41
CA ASP A 115 -3.80 27.14 -7.20
C ASP A 115 -3.50 28.01 -8.42
N LYS A 116 -3.66 29.34 -8.25
CA LYS A 116 -3.38 30.34 -9.29
C LYS A 116 -1.90 30.40 -9.67
N ALA A 117 -0.98 30.12 -8.73
CA ALA A 117 0.44 30.16 -9.01
C ALA A 117 0.84 29.05 -10.01
N LEU A 118 0.26 27.85 -9.86
CA LEU A 118 0.44 26.76 -10.83
C LEU A 118 -0.08 27.17 -12.22
N GLN A 119 -1.27 27.74 -12.29
CA GLN A 119 -1.88 28.19 -13.55
C GLN A 119 -1.04 29.29 -14.24
N GLU A 120 -0.50 30.24 -13.47
CA GLU A 120 0.37 31.29 -14.02
C GLU A 120 1.66 30.76 -14.62
N ILE A 121 2.30 29.77 -13.98
CA ILE A 121 3.52 29.14 -14.49
C ILE A 121 3.22 28.37 -15.77
N ILE A 122 2.14 27.58 -15.81
CA ILE A 122 1.71 26.84 -17.00
C ILE A 122 1.45 27.78 -18.18
N ASN A 123 0.82 28.93 -17.92
CA ASN A 123 0.52 29.91 -18.96
C ASN A 123 1.76 30.68 -19.46
N LYS A 124 2.82 30.78 -18.65
CA LYS A 124 4.04 31.55 -18.96
C LYS A 124 5.14 30.71 -19.63
N ASP A 125 5.20 29.42 -19.34
CA ASP A 125 6.25 28.52 -19.83
C ASP A 125 5.64 27.34 -20.59
N GLU A 126 5.76 27.38 -21.92
CA GLU A 126 5.27 26.33 -22.82
C GLU A 126 5.88 24.96 -22.52
N ARG A 127 7.14 24.90 -22.05
CA ARG A 127 7.80 23.64 -21.68
C ARG A 127 7.11 23.00 -20.50
N ILE A 128 6.78 23.81 -19.47
CA ILE A 128 6.05 23.34 -18.28
C ILE A 128 4.62 22.96 -18.68
N SER A 129 3.97 23.72 -19.55
CA SER A 129 2.63 23.39 -20.08
C SER A 129 2.64 21.99 -20.73
N ASN A 130 3.60 21.70 -21.59
CA ASN A 130 3.74 20.39 -22.24
C ASN A 130 3.99 19.26 -21.23
N VAL A 131 4.81 19.50 -20.20
CA VAL A 131 5.05 18.55 -19.11
C VAL A 131 3.74 18.24 -18.38
N VAL A 132 2.95 19.26 -18.07
CA VAL A 132 1.66 19.12 -17.38
C VAL A 132 0.66 18.35 -18.24
N ASP A 133 0.52 18.68 -19.51
CA ASP A 133 -0.42 18.04 -20.42
C ASP A 133 -0.18 16.53 -20.57
N VAL A 134 1.08 16.13 -20.61
CA VAL A 134 1.46 14.71 -20.64
C VAL A 134 1.26 14.07 -19.26
N SER A 135 1.63 14.78 -18.20
CA SER A 135 1.50 14.28 -16.82
C SER A 135 0.04 14.00 -16.45
N LEU A 136 -0.90 14.83 -16.86
CA LEU A 136 -2.34 14.63 -16.67
C LEU A 136 -2.87 13.34 -17.31
N LYS A 137 -2.23 12.87 -18.41
CA LYS A 137 -2.63 11.65 -19.11
C LYS A 137 -2.10 10.37 -18.44
N ILE A 138 -0.99 10.47 -17.73
CA ILE A 138 -0.32 9.29 -17.15
C ILE A 138 -0.44 9.22 -15.63
N GLU A 139 -0.88 10.30 -14.98
CA GLU A 139 -1.13 10.28 -13.53
C GLU A 139 -2.06 9.12 -13.15
N GLY A 140 -1.78 8.46 -12.02
CA GLY A 140 -2.54 7.32 -11.54
C GLY A 140 -2.25 5.98 -12.24
N THR A 141 -1.49 5.96 -13.33
CA THR A 141 -1.07 4.71 -13.95
C THR A 141 -0.11 3.92 -13.06
N HIS A 142 -0.09 2.61 -13.20
CA HIS A 142 0.85 1.76 -12.46
C HIS A 142 2.28 1.98 -12.96
N ARG A 143 3.21 2.18 -12.02
CA ARG A 143 4.62 2.44 -12.30
C ARG A 143 5.49 1.21 -12.06
N HIS A 144 5.31 0.57 -10.95
CA HIS A 144 6.08 -0.61 -10.56
C HIS A 144 5.25 -1.51 -9.63
N ALA A 145 5.62 -2.77 -9.60
CA ALA A 145 5.17 -3.73 -8.60
C ALA A 145 6.24 -3.86 -7.51
N SER A 146 5.79 -4.00 -6.28
CA SER A 146 6.63 -4.30 -5.12
C SER A 146 5.88 -5.22 -4.16
N THR A 147 6.53 -5.66 -3.11
CA THR A 147 5.89 -6.45 -2.05
C THR A 147 5.34 -5.54 -0.96
N HIS A 148 4.18 -5.89 -0.41
CA HIS A 148 3.63 -5.22 0.77
C HIS A 148 4.56 -5.44 1.96
N ALA A 149 4.91 -4.37 2.67
CA ALA A 149 5.88 -4.46 3.76
C ALA A 149 5.43 -5.38 4.91
N ALA A 150 4.13 -5.41 5.22
CA ALA A 150 3.57 -6.15 6.35
C ALA A 150 2.64 -7.30 5.92
N GLY A 151 2.00 -7.20 4.75
CA GLY A 151 0.97 -8.13 4.32
C GLY A 151 1.51 -9.49 3.92
N VAL A 152 1.07 -10.54 4.62
CA VAL A 152 1.42 -11.94 4.38
C VAL A 152 0.16 -12.77 4.26
N VAL A 153 0.13 -13.72 3.35
CA VAL A 153 -0.91 -14.75 3.26
C VAL A 153 -0.34 -16.11 3.63
N ILE A 154 -1.15 -16.90 4.35
CA ILE A 154 -0.82 -18.26 4.76
C ILE A 154 -1.92 -19.18 4.23
N GLY A 155 -1.58 -20.09 3.32
CA GLY A 155 -2.47 -21.06 2.75
C GLY A 155 -2.33 -22.44 3.41
N HIS A 156 -3.39 -23.25 3.39
CA HIS A 156 -3.32 -24.66 3.80
C HIS A 156 -2.80 -25.57 2.70
N GLU A 157 -2.65 -25.03 1.50
CA GLU A 157 -1.99 -25.67 0.36
C GLU A 157 -1.12 -24.65 -0.36
N LYS A 158 -0.40 -25.11 -1.39
CA LYS A 158 0.47 -24.23 -2.19
C LYS A 158 -0.33 -23.05 -2.75
N ILE A 159 0.10 -21.82 -2.42
CA ILE A 159 -0.57 -20.59 -2.83
C ILE A 159 -0.66 -20.52 -4.36
N SER A 160 0.31 -21.07 -5.08
CA SER A 160 0.33 -21.12 -6.55
C SER A 160 -0.83 -21.88 -7.19
N LYS A 161 -1.56 -22.71 -6.42
CA LYS A 161 -2.78 -23.36 -6.90
C LYS A 161 -4.00 -22.44 -6.83
N VAL A 162 -3.95 -21.42 -6.00
CA VAL A 162 -5.08 -20.51 -5.74
C VAL A 162 -4.91 -19.21 -6.49
N VAL A 163 -3.68 -18.65 -6.49
CA VAL A 163 -3.37 -17.38 -7.14
C VAL A 163 -2.03 -17.48 -7.89
N PRO A 164 -1.86 -16.74 -8.99
CA PRO A 164 -0.56 -16.65 -9.66
C PRO A 164 0.45 -15.96 -8.75
N MET A 165 1.72 -16.40 -8.87
CA MET A 165 2.82 -15.93 -8.04
C MET A 165 3.73 -14.97 -8.79
N TYR A 166 4.26 -14.01 -8.08
CA TYR A 166 5.29 -13.06 -8.52
C TYR A 166 6.55 -13.27 -7.66
N LYS A 167 7.71 -13.32 -8.30
CA LYS A 167 8.98 -13.35 -7.61
C LYS A 167 9.64 -11.98 -7.74
N ASP A 168 9.83 -11.30 -6.62
CA ASP A 168 10.55 -10.05 -6.59
C ASP A 168 12.05 -10.33 -6.75
N GLN A 169 12.63 -9.80 -7.83
CA GLN A 169 14.06 -10.02 -8.15
C GLN A 169 14.99 -9.28 -7.20
N SER A 170 14.52 -8.22 -6.54
CA SER A 170 15.34 -7.41 -5.63
C SER A 170 15.47 -8.02 -4.24
N THR A 171 14.42 -8.70 -3.77
CA THR A 171 14.34 -9.26 -2.40
C THR A 171 14.34 -10.78 -2.37
N ASP A 172 14.28 -11.44 -3.53
CA ASP A 172 14.12 -12.90 -3.70
C ASP A 172 12.87 -13.46 -2.99
N THR A 173 11.90 -12.61 -2.68
CA THR A 173 10.67 -13.00 -1.98
C THR A 173 9.57 -13.39 -2.95
N ASN A 174 8.74 -14.37 -2.54
CA ASN A 174 7.55 -14.74 -3.27
C ASN A 174 6.37 -13.84 -2.84
N ALA A 175 5.65 -13.30 -3.82
CA ALA A 175 4.44 -12.53 -3.59
C ALA A 175 3.29 -13.06 -4.47
N THR A 176 2.07 -12.79 -4.06
CA THR A 176 0.90 -13.02 -4.91
C THR A 176 0.87 -11.99 -6.02
N GLN A 177 0.42 -12.33 -7.24
CA GLN A 177 0.15 -11.34 -8.29
C GLN A 177 -1.16 -10.57 -8.05
N PHE A 178 -1.99 -11.07 -7.15
CA PHE A 178 -3.20 -10.37 -6.74
C PHE A 178 -2.90 -9.40 -5.62
N SER A 179 -3.37 -8.16 -5.77
CA SER A 179 -3.35 -7.18 -4.69
C SER A 179 -4.31 -7.60 -3.57
N MET A 180 -4.18 -6.97 -2.41
CA MET A 180 -4.94 -7.25 -1.19
C MET A 180 -6.43 -7.53 -1.45
N LYS A 181 -7.11 -6.65 -2.21
CA LYS A 181 -8.53 -6.77 -2.55
C LYS A 181 -8.90 -8.06 -3.30
N TYR A 182 -8.00 -8.55 -4.15
CA TYR A 182 -8.25 -9.75 -4.95
C TYR A 182 -7.79 -11.03 -4.25
N VAL A 183 -6.78 -10.95 -3.40
CA VAL A 183 -6.33 -12.04 -2.52
C VAL A 183 -7.46 -12.49 -1.60
N GLU A 184 -8.15 -11.56 -0.95
CA GLU A 184 -9.32 -11.87 -0.11
C GLU A 184 -10.45 -12.55 -0.90
N LYS A 185 -10.70 -12.07 -2.13
CA LYS A 185 -11.72 -12.68 -3.00
C LYS A 185 -11.37 -14.11 -3.45
N SER A 186 -10.09 -14.46 -3.47
CA SER A 186 -9.64 -15.82 -3.76
C SER A 186 -9.75 -16.78 -2.57
N GLY A 187 -10.23 -16.31 -1.41
CA GLY A 187 -10.42 -17.10 -0.19
C GLY A 187 -9.16 -17.22 0.68
N LEU A 188 -8.09 -16.49 0.35
CA LEU A 188 -6.90 -16.41 1.20
C LEU A 188 -7.09 -15.39 2.31
N ILE A 189 -6.63 -15.72 3.51
CA ILE A 189 -6.66 -14.82 4.67
C ILE A 189 -5.36 -14.01 4.71
N LYS A 190 -5.52 -12.70 4.87
CA LYS A 190 -4.42 -11.76 5.04
C LYS A 190 -4.06 -11.61 6.52
N PHE A 191 -2.78 -11.56 6.77
CA PHE A 191 -2.18 -11.19 8.05
C PHE A 191 -1.27 -9.99 7.83
N ASP A 192 -1.46 -8.91 8.57
CA ASP A 192 -0.55 -7.78 8.57
C ASP A 192 0.39 -7.87 9.77
N PHE A 193 1.65 -8.21 9.49
CA PHE A 193 2.73 -8.27 10.47
C PHE A 193 3.35 -6.88 10.59
N LEU A 194 2.81 -6.09 11.51
CA LEU A 194 3.21 -4.72 11.75
C LEU A 194 4.46 -4.65 12.64
N GLY A 195 5.21 -3.55 12.57
CA GLY A 195 6.42 -3.37 13.37
C GLY A 195 6.78 -1.91 13.62
#